data_2592c4f7eabb33ae2736992fd14f7f04
#
_entry.id   2592c4f7eabb33ae2736992fd14f7f04
#
_cell.length_a   1.000
_cell.length_b   1.000
_cell.length_c   1.000
_cell.angle_alpha   90.00
_cell.angle_beta   90.00
_cell.angle_gamma   90.00
#
_symmetry.space_group_name_H-M   'P 1'
#
loop_
_entity.id
_entity.type
_entity.pdbx_description
1 polymer ?
#
loop_
_entity_poly.entity_id
_entity_poly.type
_entity_poly.pdbx_seq_one_letter_code
_entity_poly.pdbx_strand_id
1 'polypeptide(L)'
;EFMVIPVKCNTFTESIRKASEVFHTLKQILEKKNISTAVGDEGGFAPNLKNEDQACALIKEAITKTGYKLGKDFFLSLDVAASEFYNNKKYKILSEKKSFSSDQFSDYLIKLCKKYSIISLEDPFAEDDWKAWQKFNHNYGSEIQVVGDDIFTTNIDLILKGIKMKAANAVLIKVNQIGTLTETMKAIELAQMNGLETIISVSYTHLRAHETGRNLVC
;
A
#
# COMPACT_ATOMS: atom_id res chain seq x y z
N GLU A 1 4.92 -3.66 0.96
CA GLU A 1 4.15 -3.88 2.18
C GLU A 1 2.77 -4.47 1.86
N PHE A 2 2.18 -5.25 2.80
CA PHE A 2 0.84 -5.82 2.65
C PHE A 2 -0.02 -5.32 3.80
N MET A 3 -1.14 -4.68 3.49
CA MET A 3 -2.01 -4.04 4.46
C MET A 3 -3.40 -4.67 4.44
N VAL A 4 -4.07 -4.71 5.58
CA VAL A 4 -5.45 -5.17 5.71
C VAL A 4 -6.38 -3.98 5.89
N ILE A 5 -7.50 -3.97 5.14
CA ILE A 5 -8.51 -2.92 5.20
C ILE A 5 -9.80 -3.53 5.74
N PRO A 6 -10.13 -3.36 7.03
CA PRO A 6 -11.41 -3.76 7.56
C PRO A 6 -12.51 -2.84 7.03
N VAL A 7 -13.59 -3.43 6.55
CA VAL A 7 -14.77 -2.68 6.06
C VAL A 7 -16.02 -3.07 6.85
N LYS A 8 -17.09 -2.31 6.66
CA LYS A 8 -18.36 -2.51 7.40
C LYS A 8 -18.17 -2.42 8.91
N CYS A 9 -17.41 -1.43 9.33
CA CYS A 9 -17.23 -1.09 10.72
C CYS A 9 -18.05 0.16 11.05
N ASN A 10 -18.78 0.13 12.17
CA ASN A 10 -19.57 1.28 12.59
C ASN A 10 -18.73 2.39 13.23
N THR A 11 -17.54 2.05 13.71
CA THR A 11 -16.62 2.96 14.37
C THR A 11 -15.17 2.66 13.99
N PHE A 12 -14.31 3.68 14.08
CA PHE A 12 -12.87 3.50 13.91
C PHE A 12 -12.28 2.49 14.91
N THR A 13 -12.75 2.54 16.16
CA THR A 13 -12.33 1.57 17.20
C THR A 13 -12.63 0.13 16.80
N GLU A 14 -13.79 -0.11 16.16
CA GLU A 14 -14.13 -1.44 15.65
C GLU A 14 -13.18 -1.87 14.52
N SER A 15 -12.81 -0.96 13.63
CA SER A 15 -11.86 -1.23 12.56
C SER A 15 -10.50 -1.66 13.12
N ILE A 16 -9.98 -0.92 14.10
CA ILE A 16 -8.71 -1.24 14.77
C ILE A 16 -8.79 -2.60 15.48
N ARG A 17 -9.87 -2.87 16.21
CA ARG A 17 -10.07 -4.16 16.88
C ARG A 17 -10.01 -5.31 15.88
N LYS A 18 -10.77 -5.23 14.78
CA LYS A 18 -10.78 -6.26 13.73
C LYS A 18 -9.40 -6.47 13.10
N ALA A 19 -8.71 -5.39 12.76
CA ALA A 19 -7.34 -5.46 12.20
C ALA A 19 -6.37 -6.11 13.19
N SER A 20 -6.43 -5.76 14.48
CA SER A 20 -5.62 -6.34 15.54
C SER A 20 -5.88 -7.85 15.71
N GLU A 21 -7.14 -8.30 15.63
CA GLU A 21 -7.49 -9.74 15.68
C GLU A 21 -6.83 -10.52 14.53
N VAL A 22 -6.88 -9.97 13.31
CA VAL A 22 -6.23 -10.56 12.14
C VAL A 22 -4.70 -10.59 12.32
N PHE A 23 -4.10 -9.49 12.80
CA PHE A 23 -2.66 -9.40 13.05
C PHE A 23 -2.18 -10.46 14.05
N HIS A 24 -2.84 -10.60 15.20
CA HIS A 24 -2.49 -11.60 16.20
C HIS A 24 -2.71 -13.03 15.71
N THR A 25 -3.76 -13.26 14.90
CA THR A 25 -4.00 -14.56 14.28
C THR A 25 -2.93 -14.90 13.25
N LEU A 26 -2.48 -13.90 12.45
CA LEU A 26 -1.36 -14.07 11.54
C LEU A 26 -0.08 -14.46 12.28
N LYS A 27 0.22 -13.82 13.40
CA LYS A 27 1.35 -14.18 14.27
C LYS A 27 1.32 -15.67 14.63
N GLN A 28 0.18 -16.14 15.15
CA GLN A 28 0.01 -17.55 15.53
C GLN A 28 0.17 -18.51 14.35
N ILE A 29 -0.28 -18.11 13.14
CA ILE A 29 -0.10 -18.92 11.93
C ILE A 29 1.38 -19.02 11.56
N LEU A 30 2.10 -17.91 11.59
CA LEU A 30 3.53 -17.85 11.29
C LEU A 30 4.32 -18.72 12.28
N GLU A 31 4.06 -18.58 13.57
CA GLU A 31 4.69 -19.38 14.63
C GLU A 31 4.44 -20.88 14.42
N LYS A 32 3.21 -21.31 14.18
CA LYS A 32 2.85 -22.72 13.90
C LYS A 32 3.52 -23.28 12.65
N LYS A 33 3.84 -22.43 11.68
CA LYS A 33 4.54 -22.81 10.45
C LYS A 33 6.06 -22.67 10.57
N ASN A 34 6.60 -22.32 11.74
CA ASN A 34 8.02 -22.03 11.98
C ASN A 34 8.55 -20.92 11.04
N ILE A 35 7.73 -19.92 10.76
CA ILE A 35 8.08 -18.75 9.98
C ILE A 35 8.37 -17.59 10.96
N SER A 36 9.39 -16.77 10.67
CA SER A 36 9.77 -15.64 11.51
C SER A 36 8.60 -14.67 11.74
N THR A 37 8.47 -14.22 12.98
CA THR A 37 7.56 -13.15 13.39
C THR A 37 8.30 -11.87 13.76
N ALA A 38 9.54 -11.71 13.29
CA ALA A 38 10.26 -10.45 13.41
C ALA A 38 9.48 -9.34 12.71
N VAL A 39 9.48 -8.16 13.34
CA VAL A 39 8.72 -7.00 12.89
C VAL A 39 9.66 -6.06 12.13
N GLY A 40 9.22 -5.61 10.97
CA GLY A 40 9.91 -4.60 10.18
C GLY A 40 9.61 -3.17 10.66
N ASP A 41 10.19 -2.19 10.00
CA ASP A 41 10.12 -0.77 10.38
C ASP A 41 8.68 -0.23 10.34
N GLU A 42 7.84 -0.77 9.47
CA GLU A 42 6.41 -0.43 9.35
C GLU A 42 5.51 -1.13 10.41
N GLY A 43 6.08 -1.91 11.33
CA GLY A 43 5.34 -2.60 12.39
C GLY A 43 4.68 -3.91 11.98
N GLY A 44 4.70 -4.26 10.70
CA GLY A 44 4.24 -5.56 10.19
C GLY A 44 5.29 -6.66 10.33
N PHE A 45 4.86 -7.93 10.21
CA PHE A 45 5.82 -9.04 10.18
C PHE A 45 6.64 -9.02 8.90
N ALA A 46 7.95 -9.26 9.02
CA ALA A 46 8.91 -9.32 7.91
C ALA A 46 9.49 -10.73 7.73
N PRO A 47 8.67 -11.74 7.42
CA PRO A 47 9.13 -13.10 7.20
C PRO A 47 9.81 -13.24 5.85
N ASN A 48 10.76 -14.16 5.75
CA ASN A 48 11.31 -14.55 4.46
C ASN A 48 10.34 -15.50 3.74
N LEU A 49 9.57 -14.96 2.80
CA LEU A 49 8.59 -15.70 2.02
C LEU A 49 9.08 -15.94 0.58
N LYS A 50 8.48 -16.92 -0.09
CA LYS A 50 8.87 -17.28 -1.47
C LYS A 50 8.47 -16.21 -2.48
N ASN A 51 7.30 -15.64 -2.30
CA ASN A 51 6.72 -14.62 -3.19
C ASN A 51 5.52 -13.92 -2.51
N GLU A 52 4.98 -12.92 -3.18
CA GLU A 52 3.83 -12.14 -2.75
C GLU A 52 2.54 -12.97 -2.67
N ASP A 53 2.41 -14.00 -3.49
CA ASP A 53 1.26 -14.92 -3.44
C ASP A 53 1.20 -15.66 -2.09
N GLN A 54 2.34 -16.09 -1.57
CA GLN A 54 2.44 -16.69 -0.25
C GLN A 54 2.05 -15.70 0.86
N ALA A 55 2.47 -14.44 0.76
CA ALA A 55 2.09 -13.40 1.73
C ALA A 55 0.57 -13.19 1.75
N CYS A 56 -0.02 -12.95 0.59
CA CYS A 56 -1.48 -12.79 0.47
C CYS A 56 -2.25 -14.03 0.97
N ALA A 57 -1.75 -15.22 0.69
CA ALA A 57 -2.39 -16.47 1.15
C ALA A 57 -2.36 -16.61 2.68
N LEU A 58 -1.26 -16.24 3.33
CA LEU A 58 -1.15 -16.25 4.80
C LEU A 58 -2.09 -15.22 5.45
N ILE A 59 -2.19 -14.03 4.89
CA ILE A 59 -3.12 -12.99 5.36
C ILE A 59 -4.57 -13.45 5.18
N LYS A 60 -4.92 -14.03 4.02
CA LYS A 60 -6.24 -14.61 3.77
C LYS A 60 -6.55 -15.73 4.78
N GLU A 61 -5.58 -16.60 5.10
CA GLU A 61 -5.74 -17.63 6.12
C GLU A 61 -6.04 -17.01 7.50
N ALA A 62 -5.33 -15.92 7.87
CA ALA A 62 -5.56 -15.22 9.12
C ALA A 62 -6.96 -14.60 9.18
N ILE A 63 -7.39 -13.88 8.13
CA ILE A 63 -8.73 -13.30 8.01
C ILE A 63 -9.81 -14.39 8.16
N THR A 64 -9.62 -15.54 7.51
CA THR A 64 -10.59 -16.64 7.57
C THR A 64 -10.64 -17.28 8.96
N LYS A 65 -9.51 -17.44 9.64
CA LYS A 65 -9.45 -18.03 11.00
C LYS A 65 -10.07 -17.12 12.07
N THR A 66 -10.10 -15.82 11.86
CA THR A 66 -10.83 -14.88 12.73
C THR A 66 -12.34 -14.85 12.47
N GLY A 67 -12.84 -15.65 11.51
CA GLY A 67 -14.25 -15.70 11.15
C GLY A 67 -14.69 -14.66 10.12
N TYR A 68 -13.77 -13.82 9.63
CA TYR A 68 -14.05 -12.82 8.60
C TYR A 68 -13.85 -13.37 7.19
N LYS A 69 -14.36 -12.66 6.20
CA LYS A 69 -14.28 -13.02 4.78
C LYS A 69 -13.52 -11.95 4.00
N LEU A 70 -12.44 -12.37 3.32
CA LEU A 70 -11.74 -11.52 2.34
C LEU A 70 -12.66 -11.22 1.15
N GLY A 71 -12.67 -9.99 0.70
CA GLY A 71 -13.57 -9.48 -0.34
C GLY A 71 -14.97 -9.12 0.17
N LYS A 72 -15.24 -9.22 1.48
CA LYS A 72 -16.51 -8.86 2.09
C LYS A 72 -16.37 -8.03 3.37
N ASP A 73 -15.59 -8.53 4.33
CA ASP A 73 -15.37 -7.91 5.62
C ASP A 73 -13.99 -7.26 5.69
N PHE A 74 -13.07 -7.76 4.87
CA PHE A 74 -11.73 -7.24 4.66
C PHE A 74 -11.39 -7.18 3.18
N PHE A 75 -10.62 -6.18 2.81
CA PHE A 75 -9.89 -6.10 1.56
C PHE A 75 -8.38 -5.96 1.87
N LEU A 76 -7.54 -6.08 0.85
CA LEU A 76 -6.12 -5.83 0.98
C LEU A 76 -5.72 -4.54 0.27
N SER A 77 -4.64 -3.95 0.75
CA SER A 77 -3.86 -2.94 0.06
C SER A 77 -2.40 -3.39 -0.01
N LEU A 78 -1.71 -2.96 -1.05
CA LEU A 78 -0.29 -3.21 -1.23
C LEU A 78 0.45 -1.89 -1.44
N ASP A 79 1.56 -1.72 -0.75
CA ASP A 79 2.64 -0.89 -1.23
C ASP A 79 3.59 -1.77 -2.04
N VAL A 80 3.66 -1.51 -3.32
CA VAL A 80 4.46 -2.28 -4.28
C VAL A 80 5.91 -1.82 -4.28
N ALA A 81 6.14 -0.53 -3.95
CA ALA A 81 7.44 0.12 -3.95
C ALA A 81 8.25 -0.19 -5.23
N ALA A 82 7.60 -0.06 -6.38
CA ALA A 82 8.10 -0.60 -7.65
C ALA A 82 9.40 0.02 -8.14
N SER A 83 9.77 1.22 -7.64
CA SER A 83 11.06 1.85 -7.92
C SER A 83 12.24 0.99 -7.50
N GLU A 84 12.11 0.21 -6.40
CA GLU A 84 13.16 -0.63 -5.83
C GLU A 84 13.65 -1.74 -6.78
N PHE A 85 12.79 -2.21 -7.68
CA PHE A 85 13.13 -3.29 -8.62
C PHE A 85 12.94 -2.93 -10.10
N TYR A 86 12.81 -1.62 -10.39
CA TYR A 86 12.78 -1.10 -11.75
C TYR A 86 14.19 -0.81 -12.25
N ASN A 87 14.57 -1.47 -13.33
CA ASN A 87 15.89 -1.28 -13.94
C ASN A 87 15.83 -1.53 -15.45
N ASN A 88 16.48 -0.65 -16.23
CA ASN A 88 16.50 -0.72 -17.68
C ASN A 88 15.10 -0.84 -18.31
N LYS A 89 14.15 -0.02 -17.83
CA LYS A 89 12.75 0.00 -18.29
C LYS A 89 12.02 -1.34 -18.09
N LYS A 90 12.40 -2.10 -17.09
CA LYS A 90 11.79 -3.38 -16.72
C LYS A 90 11.66 -3.54 -15.22
N TYR A 91 10.57 -4.14 -14.80
CA TYR A 91 10.32 -4.55 -13.43
C TYR A 91 10.85 -5.96 -13.21
N LYS A 92 11.83 -6.14 -12.31
CA LYS A 92 12.53 -7.41 -12.08
C LYS A 92 12.13 -8.00 -10.73
N ILE A 93 11.22 -8.94 -10.71
CA ILE A 93 10.84 -9.66 -9.50
C ILE A 93 11.86 -10.78 -9.27
N LEU A 94 12.79 -10.56 -8.33
CA LEU A 94 13.90 -11.49 -8.07
C LEU A 94 13.41 -12.83 -7.52
N SER A 95 12.40 -12.84 -6.66
CA SER A 95 11.80 -14.05 -6.07
C SER A 95 11.26 -15.01 -7.12
N GLU A 96 10.73 -14.48 -8.23
CA GLU A 96 10.18 -15.27 -9.33
C GLU A 96 11.12 -15.39 -10.54
N LYS A 97 12.30 -14.75 -10.51
CA LYS A 97 13.24 -14.67 -11.66
C LYS A 97 12.57 -14.17 -12.92
N LYS A 98 11.59 -13.28 -12.80
CA LYS A 98 10.81 -12.71 -13.91
C LYS A 98 11.16 -11.27 -14.15
N SER A 99 11.05 -10.85 -15.41
CA SER A 99 11.24 -9.47 -15.85
C SER A 99 10.08 -9.08 -16.74
N PHE A 100 9.43 -7.96 -16.42
CA PHE A 100 8.23 -7.49 -17.06
C PHE A 100 8.44 -6.12 -17.71
N SER A 101 7.84 -5.88 -18.87
CA SER A 101 7.56 -4.52 -19.32
C SER A 101 6.49 -3.87 -18.42
N SER A 102 6.29 -2.56 -18.51
CA SER A 102 5.26 -1.86 -17.74
C SER A 102 3.86 -2.45 -17.99
N ASP A 103 3.52 -2.81 -19.23
CA ASP A 103 2.24 -3.43 -19.55
C ASP A 103 2.09 -4.82 -18.96
N GLN A 104 3.12 -5.65 -19.05
CA GLN A 104 3.11 -7.00 -18.46
C GLN A 104 3.02 -6.93 -16.94
N PHE A 105 3.68 -5.93 -16.32
CA PHE A 105 3.62 -5.72 -14.89
C PHE A 105 2.24 -5.24 -14.44
N SER A 106 1.61 -4.35 -15.21
CA SER A 106 0.20 -3.97 -15.01
C SER A 106 -0.71 -5.19 -14.99
N ASP A 107 -0.61 -6.08 -15.99
CA ASP A 107 -1.40 -7.31 -16.05
C ASP A 107 -1.15 -8.25 -14.85
N TYR A 108 0.10 -8.31 -14.39
CA TYR A 108 0.48 -9.08 -13.22
C TYR A 108 -0.18 -8.54 -11.95
N LEU A 109 -0.11 -7.23 -11.71
CA LEU A 109 -0.73 -6.57 -10.56
C LEU A 109 -2.25 -6.78 -10.56
N ILE A 110 -2.92 -6.59 -11.70
CA ILE A 110 -4.37 -6.78 -11.81
C ILE A 110 -4.80 -8.23 -11.52
N LYS A 111 -4.03 -9.21 -11.96
CA LYS A 111 -4.29 -10.62 -11.62
C LYS A 111 -4.19 -10.86 -10.12
N LEU A 112 -3.20 -10.27 -9.45
CA LEU A 112 -3.03 -10.34 -8.01
C LEU A 112 -4.21 -9.66 -7.28
N CYS A 113 -4.59 -8.47 -7.71
CA CYS A 113 -5.72 -7.72 -7.16
C CYS A 113 -7.03 -8.54 -7.22
N LYS A 114 -7.33 -9.12 -8.36
CA LYS A 114 -8.53 -9.96 -8.53
C LYS A 114 -8.49 -11.22 -7.68
N LYS A 115 -7.33 -11.84 -7.55
CA LYS A 115 -7.16 -13.08 -6.77
C LYS A 115 -7.35 -12.88 -5.27
N TYR A 116 -6.91 -11.73 -4.75
CA TYR A 116 -6.85 -11.47 -3.31
C TYR A 116 -7.68 -10.28 -2.84
N SER A 117 -8.60 -9.81 -3.67
CA SER A 117 -9.47 -8.68 -3.35
C SER A 117 -8.66 -7.45 -2.87
N ILE A 118 -7.61 -7.11 -3.62
CA ILE A 118 -6.80 -5.93 -3.38
C ILE A 118 -7.52 -4.75 -4.03
N ILE A 119 -7.78 -3.70 -3.28
CA ILE A 119 -8.52 -2.51 -3.74
C ILE A 119 -7.69 -1.24 -3.77
N SER A 120 -6.45 -1.29 -3.25
CA SER A 120 -5.54 -0.15 -3.25
C SER A 120 -4.12 -0.63 -3.56
N LEU A 121 -3.45 0.10 -4.43
CA LEU A 121 -2.04 -0.11 -4.79
C LEU A 121 -1.28 1.20 -4.60
N GLU A 122 -0.30 1.18 -3.71
CA GLU A 122 0.66 2.25 -3.51
C GLU A 122 1.90 1.96 -4.35
N ASP A 123 2.42 2.98 -5.02
CA ASP A 123 3.57 2.95 -5.90
C ASP A 123 3.63 1.71 -6.83
N PRO A 124 2.55 1.47 -7.61
CA PRO A 124 2.48 0.30 -8.50
C PRO A 124 3.49 0.33 -9.64
N PHE A 125 4.08 1.50 -9.94
CA PHE A 125 5.13 1.69 -10.92
C PHE A 125 6.24 2.57 -10.38
N ALA A 126 7.41 2.54 -11.03
CA ALA A 126 8.54 3.40 -10.68
C ALA A 126 8.18 4.88 -10.80
N GLU A 127 8.80 5.72 -9.98
CA GLU A 127 8.54 7.16 -9.88
C GLU A 127 8.81 7.94 -11.19
N ASP A 128 9.61 7.38 -12.09
CA ASP A 128 9.93 7.94 -13.40
C ASP A 128 9.10 7.36 -14.55
N ASP A 129 8.35 6.27 -14.33
CA ASP A 129 7.51 5.62 -15.37
C ASP A 129 6.09 6.23 -15.47
N TRP A 130 6.02 7.56 -15.59
CA TRP A 130 4.76 8.34 -15.65
C TRP A 130 3.73 7.83 -16.66
N LYS A 131 4.20 7.23 -17.76
CA LYS A 131 3.30 6.67 -18.78
C LYS A 131 2.59 5.42 -18.30
N ALA A 132 3.27 4.56 -17.53
CA ALA A 132 2.66 3.38 -16.93
C ALA A 132 1.62 3.79 -15.89
N TRP A 133 1.93 4.75 -15.03
CA TRP A 133 1.01 5.32 -14.05
C TRP A 133 -0.27 5.84 -14.73
N GLN A 134 -0.12 6.71 -15.72
CA GLN A 134 -1.26 7.29 -16.46
C GLN A 134 -2.13 6.20 -17.09
N LYS A 135 -1.52 5.25 -17.78
CA LYS A 135 -2.23 4.14 -18.44
C LYS A 135 -2.97 3.26 -17.45
N PHE A 136 -2.30 2.93 -16.34
CA PHE A 136 -2.89 2.10 -15.30
C PHE A 136 -4.08 2.78 -14.63
N ASN A 137 -3.92 4.02 -14.19
CA ASN A 137 -4.99 4.77 -13.58
C ASN A 137 -6.18 4.99 -14.54
N HIS A 138 -5.91 5.24 -15.82
CA HIS A 138 -6.96 5.34 -16.84
C HIS A 138 -7.77 4.05 -16.95
N ASN A 139 -7.10 2.89 -16.94
CA ASN A 139 -7.75 1.61 -17.17
C ASN A 139 -8.43 1.03 -15.92
N TYR A 140 -7.88 1.28 -14.74
CA TYR A 140 -8.26 0.58 -13.51
C TYR A 140 -8.58 1.52 -12.32
N GLY A 141 -8.36 2.82 -12.45
CA GLY A 141 -8.57 3.78 -11.36
C GLY A 141 -10.03 3.93 -10.91
N SER A 142 -11.01 3.42 -11.68
CA SER A 142 -12.41 3.34 -11.24
C SER A 142 -12.67 2.17 -10.29
N GLU A 143 -11.81 1.16 -10.28
CA GLU A 143 -11.96 -0.06 -9.47
C GLU A 143 -10.89 -0.17 -8.38
N ILE A 144 -9.74 0.45 -8.57
CA ILE A 144 -8.57 0.38 -7.69
C ILE A 144 -8.14 1.79 -7.29
N GLN A 145 -7.91 1.99 -6.01
CA GLN A 145 -7.23 3.19 -5.52
C GLN A 145 -5.74 3.10 -5.90
N VAL A 146 -5.28 4.05 -6.71
CA VAL A 146 -3.89 4.15 -7.18
C VAL A 146 -3.23 5.28 -6.41
N VAL A 147 -2.39 4.89 -5.45
CA VAL A 147 -1.79 5.82 -4.49
C VAL A 147 -0.36 6.15 -4.90
N GLY A 148 -0.03 7.43 -4.96
CA GLY A 148 1.34 7.88 -5.17
C GLY A 148 1.99 8.31 -3.87
N ASP A 149 3.09 7.65 -3.48
CA ASP A 149 4.02 8.06 -2.42
C ASP A 149 5.31 8.60 -3.04
N ASP A 150 6.20 7.75 -3.49
CA ASP A 150 7.51 8.15 -4.05
C ASP A 150 7.38 9.02 -5.30
N ILE A 151 6.38 8.77 -6.14
CA ILE A 151 6.13 9.59 -7.34
C ILE A 151 5.76 11.04 -6.99
N PHE A 152 5.23 11.29 -5.80
CA PHE A 152 4.78 12.62 -5.36
C PHE A 152 5.61 13.21 -4.22
N THR A 153 6.15 12.39 -3.33
CA THR A 153 6.93 12.80 -2.14
C THR A 153 6.30 13.99 -1.38
N THR A 154 4.96 14.03 -1.31
CA THR A 154 4.16 15.13 -0.76
C THR A 154 4.48 16.50 -1.41
N ASN A 155 5.14 16.53 -2.56
CA ASN A 155 5.60 17.73 -3.26
C ASN A 155 4.48 18.30 -4.14
N ILE A 156 4.16 19.59 -3.96
CA ILE A 156 3.07 20.29 -4.66
C ILE A 156 3.25 20.25 -6.18
N ASP A 157 4.47 20.44 -6.69
CA ASP A 157 4.71 20.48 -8.13
C ASP A 157 4.57 19.09 -8.76
N LEU A 158 5.00 18.03 -8.05
CA LEU A 158 4.82 16.64 -8.49
C LEU A 158 3.34 16.23 -8.43
N ILE A 159 2.60 16.64 -7.40
CA ILE A 159 1.16 16.42 -7.30
C ILE A 159 0.44 17.12 -8.46
N LEU A 160 0.77 18.39 -8.76
CA LEU A 160 0.23 19.11 -9.92
C LEU A 160 0.52 18.40 -11.26
N LYS A 161 1.72 17.88 -11.42
CA LYS A 161 2.07 17.08 -12.59
C LYS A 161 1.23 15.81 -12.67
N GLY A 162 1.06 15.10 -11.55
CA GLY A 162 0.22 13.90 -11.45
C GLY A 162 -1.24 14.16 -11.82
N ILE A 163 -1.80 15.27 -11.32
CA ILE A 163 -3.15 15.73 -11.65
C ILE A 163 -3.29 15.97 -13.17
N LYS A 164 -2.37 16.75 -13.75
CA LYS A 164 -2.39 17.03 -15.20
C LYS A 164 -2.29 15.75 -16.06
N MET A 165 -1.50 14.81 -15.63
CA MET A 165 -1.30 13.54 -16.32
C MET A 165 -2.37 12.49 -15.97
N LYS A 166 -3.20 12.72 -14.95
CA LYS A 166 -4.13 11.73 -14.38
C LYS A 166 -3.39 10.43 -14.00
N ALA A 167 -2.23 10.59 -13.36
CA ALA A 167 -1.34 9.47 -13.05
C ALA A 167 -1.85 8.59 -11.91
N ALA A 168 -2.53 9.18 -10.93
CA ALA A 168 -3.06 8.51 -9.74
C ALA A 168 -4.43 9.06 -9.38
N ASN A 169 -5.14 8.42 -8.47
CA ASN A 169 -6.40 8.91 -7.88
C ASN A 169 -6.31 9.17 -6.38
N ALA A 170 -5.16 8.85 -5.77
CA ALA A 170 -4.86 9.16 -4.36
C ALA A 170 -3.40 9.57 -4.19
N VAL A 171 -3.14 10.34 -3.14
CA VAL A 171 -1.81 10.82 -2.75
C VAL A 171 -1.53 10.42 -1.31
N LEU A 172 -0.37 9.83 -1.07
CA LEU A 172 0.13 9.63 0.29
C LEU A 172 0.76 10.91 0.80
N ILE A 173 0.37 11.34 1.99
CA ILE A 173 0.80 12.60 2.61
C ILE A 173 1.68 12.29 3.81
N LYS A 174 2.93 12.73 3.76
CA LYS A 174 3.91 12.59 4.83
C LYS A 174 4.46 13.96 5.21
N VAL A 175 4.15 14.45 6.41
CA VAL A 175 4.60 15.76 6.91
C VAL A 175 6.13 15.88 6.91
N ASN A 176 6.81 14.77 7.20
CA ASN A 176 8.28 14.72 7.23
C ASN A 176 8.94 14.81 5.85
N GLN A 177 8.24 14.51 4.77
CA GLN A 177 8.78 14.65 3.40
C GLN A 177 8.81 16.11 2.95
N ILE A 178 7.75 16.88 3.26
CA ILE A 178 7.66 18.29 2.85
C ILE A 178 8.21 19.26 3.90
N GLY A 179 8.21 18.87 5.17
CA GLY A 179 8.92 19.54 6.24
C GLY A 179 8.12 20.55 7.06
N THR A 180 7.02 21.11 6.57
CA THR A 180 6.17 22.04 7.33
C THR A 180 4.69 21.66 7.27
N LEU A 181 3.96 21.94 8.35
CA LEU A 181 2.52 21.71 8.39
C LEU A 181 1.77 22.57 7.35
N THR A 182 2.22 23.80 7.14
CA THR A 182 1.60 24.72 6.17
C THR A 182 1.69 24.17 4.74
N GLU A 183 2.83 23.65 4.35
CA GLU A 183 3.02 23.05 3.02
C GLU A 183 2.25 21.72 2.91
N THR A 184 2.23 20.94 3.97
CA THR A 184 1.41 19.72 4.05
C THR A 184 -0.06 20.02 3.79
N MET A 185 -0.62 21.03 4.48
CA MET A 185 -2.02 21.42 4.29
C MET A 185 -2.29 21.89 2.87
N LYS A 186 -1.38 22.66 2.26
CA LYS A 186 -1.50 23.07 0.85
C LYS A 186 -1.49 21.87 -0.11
N ALA A 187 -0.66 20.87 0.15
CA ALA A 187 -0.63 19.64 -0.65
C ALA A 187 -1.95 18.86 -0.55
N ILE A 188 -2.51 18.75 0.66
CA ILE A 188 -3.82 18.14 0.90
C ILE A 188 -4.93 18.90 0.17
N GLU A 189 -5.01 20.21 0.37
CA GLU A 189 -6.01 21.07 -0.29
C GLU A 189 -5.94 20.96 -1.81
N LEU A 190 -4.73 21.01 -2.38
CA LEU A 190 -4.50 20.84 -3.82
C LEU A 190 -5.03 19.51 -4.32
N ALA A 191 -4.69 18.41 -3.64
CA ALA A 191 -5.13 17.07 -4.02
C ALA A 191 -6.67 16.97 -3.98
N GLN A 192 -7.29 17.37 -2.87
CA GLN A 192 -8.73 17.29 -2.67
C GLN A 192 -9.53 18.18 -3.65
N MET A 193 -9.06 19.39 -3.90
CA MET A 193 -9.69 20.30 -4.89
C MET A 193 -9.68 19.74 -6.31
N ASN A 194 -8.77 18.81 -6.61
CA ASN A 194 -8.67 18.17 -7.92
C ASN A 194 -9.19 16.71 -7.92
N GLY A 195 -9.92 16.32 -6.87
CA GLY A 195 -10.60 15.02 -6.80
C GLY A 195 -9.68 13.83 -6.52
N LEU A 196 -8.48 14.07 -5.96
CA LEU A 196 -7.62 13.00 -5.45
C LEU A 196 -7.95 12.73 -3.98
N GLU A 197 -8.00 11.47 -3.61
CA GLU A 197 -8.05 11.06 -2.21
C GLU A 197 -6.71 11.35 -1.51
N THR A 198 -6.74 11.57 -0.20
CA THR A 198 -5.52 11.80 0.59
C THR A 198 -5.40 10.76 1.71
N ILE A 199 -4.25 10.13 1.79
CA ILE A 199 -3.91 9.15 2.84
C ILE A 199 -2.80 9.75 3.68
N ILE A 200 -3.01 9.84 5.00
CA ILE A 200 -2.01 10.39 5.92
C ILE A 200 -1.14 9.26 6.45
N SER A 201 0.15 9.39 6.27
CA SER A 201 1.15 8.44 6.76
C SER A 201 2.22 9.13 7.62
N VAL A 202 2.76 8.38 8.58
CA VAL A 202 3.86 8.83 9.47
C VAL A 202 5.04 7.87 9.45
N SER A 203 5.12 7.00 8.43
CA SER A 203 6.25 6.10 8.26
C SER A 203 7.56 6.89 8.13
N TYR A 204 8.65 6.36 8.68
CA TYR A 204 10.00 6.98 8.69
C TYR A 204 10.14 8.33 9.39
N THR A 205 9.31 8.64 10.39
CA THR A 205 9.51 9.85 11.19
C THR A 205 10.31 9.59 12.46
N HIS A 206 11.30 10.44 12.76
CA HIS A 206 11.94 10.46 14.08
C HIS A 206 10.97 10.84 15.23
N LEU A 207 9.82 11.42 14.92
CA LEU A 207 8.73 11.66 15.85
C LEU A 207 8.18 10.37 16.46
N ARG A 208 8.35 9.25 15.78
CA ARG A 208 8.01 7.91 16.28
C ARG A 208 8.75 7.55 17.59
N ALA A 209 9.94 8.06 17.78
CA ALA A 209 10.75 7.79 18.98
C ALA A 209 10.22 8.48 20.24
N HIS A 210 9.38 9.49 20.10
CA HIS A 210 8.79 10.25 21.21
C HIS A 210 7.30 9.96 21.44
N GLU A 211 6.66 9.31 20.51
CA GLU A 211 5.28 8.90 20.68
C GLU A 211 5.24 7.53 21.36
N THR A 212 4.90 7.58 22.63
CA THR A 212 4.66 6.44 23.50
C THR A 212 3.92 5.30 22.79
N GLY A 213 4.61 4.20 22.52
CA GLY A 213 4.13 2.80 22.46
C GLY A 213 2.78 2.46 21.80
N ARG A 214 2.21 3.33 20.97
CA ARG A 214 0.94 3.11 20.27
C ARG A 214 1.12 3.28 18.78
N ASN A 215 1.99 2.47 18.19
CA ASN A 215 2.07 2.34 16.76
C ASN A 215 0.90 1.48 16.26
N LEU A 216 -0.18 2.14 15.93
CA LEU A 216 -1.23 1.56 15.11
C LEU A 216 -0.82 1.76 13.65
N VAL A 217 -0.12 0.79 13.09
CA VAL A 217 0.04 0.67 11.65
C VAL A 217 -1.21 -0.03 11.15
N CYS A 218 -2.03 0.73 10.45
CA CYS A 218 -3.17 0.19 9.72
C CYS A 218 -2.69 -0.50 8.45
#